data_64178c543a9e44635c61003dfa8ac25e
#
_entry.id   64178c543a9e44635c61003dfa8ac25e
#
_cell.length_a   1.000
_cell.length_b   1.000
_cell.length_c   1.000
_cell.angle_alpha   90.00
_cell.angle_beta   90.00
_cell.angle_gamma   90.00
#
_symmetry.space_group_name_H-M   'P 1'
#
loop_
_entity.id
_entity.type
_entity.pdbx_description
1 polymer ?
#
loop_
_entity_poly.entity_id
_entity_poly.type
_entity_poly.pdbx_seq_one_letter_code
_entity_poly.pdbx_strand_id
1 'polypeptide(L)'
;KQLRLEKQIEKFRIREVKELEKLEKISLREKRNDYAGLQQRIEKLKEKYRIIRDQKIRERVEALGVKIQGDEDRETLLRKEKEYTIARQKIEFALESFYRSASSLVFQLNKRHITRHMSIFRCIDKRFETGEIFVKWDESSDEEWLLLIYIKNNSPDEGIVIEDKTNPEKNISHEFKNNEI
;
A
#
# COMPACT_ATOMS: atom_id res chain seq x y z
N LYS A 1 -1.16 9.55 2.09
CA LYS A 1 -0.09 8.90 2.92
C LYS A 1 1.16 8.57 2.08
N GLN A 2 1.02 7.98 0.87
CA GLN A 2 2.15 7.62 -0.01
C GLN A 2 3.07 8.81 -0.33
N LEU A 3 2.51 9.94 -0.72
CA LEU A 3 3.29 11.15 -1.03
C LEU A 3 4.12 11.69 0.16
N ARG A 4 3.65 11.44 1.39
CA ARG A 4 4.42 11.78 2.61
C ARG A 4 5.56 10.79 2.85
N LEU A 5 5.33 9.52 2.55
CA LEU A 5 6.35 8.48 2.67
C LEU A 5 7.47 8.68 1.65
N GLU A 6 7.12 8.96 0.39
CA GLU A 6 8.08 9.28 -0.67
C GLU A 6 8.94 10.51 -0.32
N LYS A 7 8.31 11.58 0.17
CA LYS A 7 9.05 12.76 0.63
C LYS A 7 9.96 12.47 1.84
N GLN A 8 9.59 11.53 2.72
CA GLN A 8 10.44 11.12 3.83
C GLN A 8 11.64 10.28 3.34
N ILE A 9 11.40 9.35 2.41
CA ILE A 9 12.45 8.54 1.78
C ILE A 9 13.43 9.43 1.02
N GLU A 10 12.92 10.40 0.27
CA GLU A 10 13.75 11.37 -0.47
C GLU A 10 14.59 12.25 0.48
N LYS A 11 14.00 12.76 1.55
CA LYS A 11 14.73 13.48 2.59
C LYS A 11 15.81 12.62 3.27
N PHE A 12 15.55 11.33 3.43
CA PHE A 12 16.51 10.40 4.01
C PHE A 12 17.68 10.15 3.05
N ARG A 13 17.39 9.93 1.76
CA ARG A 13 18.42 9.81 0.71
C ARG A 13 19.30 11.06 0.60
N ILE A 14 18.68 12.24 0.64
CA ILE A 14 19.43 13.51 0.59
C ILE A 14 20.31 13.68 1.83
N ARG A 15 19.87 13.24 3.01
CA ARG A 15 20.72 13.27 4.22
C ARG A 15 21.88 12.29 4.13
N GLU A 16 21.62 11.07 3.66
CA GLU A 16 22.64 10.03 3.45
C GLU A 16 23.73 10.51 2.47
N VAL A 17 23.33 11.10 1.35
CA VAL A 17 24.25 11.68 0.37
C VAL A 17 25.06 12.83 0.99
N LYS A 18 24.43 13.75 1.72
CA LYS A 18 25.11 14.84 2.40
C LYS A 18 26.09 14.38 3.49
N GLU A 19 25.77 13.30 4.20
CA GLU A 19 26.69 12.70 5.19
C GLU A 19 27.86 12.01 4.50
N LEU A 20 27.64 11.31 3.40
CA LEU A 20 28.71 10.74 2.59
C LEU A 20 29.63 11.82 2.01
N GLU A 21 29.07 12.91 1.47
CA GLU A 21 29.86 14.05 0.99
C GLU A 21 30.67 14.76 2.10
N LYS A 22 30.09 14.84 3.32
CA LYS A 22 30.82 15.37 4.48
C LYS A 22 31.98 14.46 4.89
N LEU A 23 31.73 13.14 4.93
CA LEU A 23 32.77 12.14 5.23
C LEU A 23 33.88 12.16 4.17
N GLU A 24 33.52 12.33 2.90
CA GLU A 24 34.46 12.45 1.79
C GLU A 24 35.28 13.74 1.89
N LYS A 25 34.67 14.87 2.24
CA LYS A 25 35.38 16.16 2.49
C LYS A 25 36.30 16.08 3.71
N ILE A 26 35.91 15.39 4.78
CA ILE A 26 36.73 15.15 5.96
C ILE A 26 37.94 14.28 5.57
N SER A 27 37.71 13.19 4.81
CA SER A 27 38.80 12.32 4.33
C SER A 27 39.78 13.05 3.43
N LEU A 28 39.36 14.01 2.62
CA LEU A 28 40.20 14.84 1.78
C LEU A 28 41.02 15.88 2.57
N ARG A 29 40.48 16.37 3.70
CA ARG A 29 41.23 17.34 4.56
C ARG A 29 42.26 16.66 5.46
N GLU A 30 42.01 15.43 5.88
CA GLU A 30 42.91 14.66 6.78
C GLU A 30 43.99 13.85 6.01
N LYS A 31 44.02 13.99 4.67
CA LYS A 31 45.03 13.34 3.80
C LYS A 31 46.50 13.56 4.17
N ARG A 32 46.77 14.36 5.19
CA ARG A 32 48.16 14.69 5.55
C ARG A 32 48.80 13.81 6.61
N ASN A 33 48.07 13.12 7.51
CA ASN A 33 48.74 12.47 8.64
C ASN A 33 48.37 11.03 9.00
N ASP A 34 47.26 10.40 8.51
CA ASP A 34 46.98 9.02 8.88
C ASP A 34 45.98 8.31 7.93
N TYR A 35 46.42 8.16 6.69
CA TYR A 35 45.58 7.67 5.59
C TYR A 35 45.04 6.23 5.81
N ALA A 36 45.83 5.32 6.39
CA ALA A 36 45.47 3.93 6.55
C ALA A 36 44.42 3.68 7.67
N GLY A 37 44.54 4.41 8.78
CA GLY A 37 43.60 4.29 9.88
C GLY A 37 42.21 4.88 9.56
N LEU A 38 42.18 5.97 8.79
CA LEU A 38 40.95 6.60 8.32
C LEU A 38 40.22 5.76 7.27
N GLN A 39 40.95 5.19 6.33
CA GLN A 39 40.39 4.30 5.32
C GLN A 39 39.69 3.10 5.99
N GLN A 40 40.33 2.48 6.97
CA GLN A 40 39.72 1.36 7.72
C GLN A 40 38.47 1.81 8.49
N ARG A 41 38.45 2.99 9.08
CA ARG A 41 37.25 3.53 9.76
C ARG A 41 36.13 3.83 8.77
N ILE A 42 36.43 4.40 7.61
CA ILE A 42 35.46 4.68 6.55
C ILE A 42 34.87 3.37 6.01
N GLU A 43 35.70 2.35 5.82
CA GLU A 43 35.26 1.04 5.32
C GLU A 43 34.38 0.32 6.33
N LYS A 44 34.73 0.34 7.62
CA LYS A 44 33.88 -0.17 8.71
C LYS A 44 32.54 0.60 8.81
N LEU A 45 32.55 1.91 8.62
CA LEU A 45 31.34 2.70 8.60
C LEU A 45 30.46 2.41 7.37
N LYS A 46 31.06 2.30 6.18
CA LYS A 46 30.35 1.90 4.96
C LYS A 46 29.69 0.53 5.12
N GLU A 47 30.39 -0.44 5.67
CA GLU A 47 29.86 -1.78 5.92
C GLU A 47 28.73 -1.76 6.96
N LYS A 48 28.89 -0.99 8.03
CA LYS A 48 27.85 -0.82 9.04
C LYS A 48 26.56 -0.20 8.46
N TYR A 49 26.70 0.83 7.64
CA TYR A 49 25.57 1.46 6.96
C TYR A 49 24.94 0.55 5.90
N ARG A 50 25.73 -0.28 5.22
CA ARG A 50 25.24 -1.29 4.31
C ARG A 50 24.35 -2.29 5.02
N ILE A 51 24.81 -2.84 6.14
CA ILE A 51 24.04 -3.81 6.95
C ILE A 51 22.74 -3.19 7.46
N ILE A 52 22.79 -1.98 8.01
CA ILE A 52 21.60 -1.26 8.51
C ILE A 52 20.59 -1.02 7.39
N ARG A 53 21.07 -0.65 6.20
CA ARG A 53 20.21 -0.40 5.04
C ARG A 53 19.56 -1.68 4.54
N ASP A 54 20.31 -2.77 4.49
CA ASP A 54 19.80 -4.06 4.03
C ASP A 54 18.78 -4.62 5.03
N GLN A 55 19.01 -4.45 6.34
CA GLN A 55 18.02 -4.76 7.38
C GLN A 55 16.73 -3.96 7.22
N LYS A 56 16.82 -2.64 7.01
CA LYS A 56 15.63 -1.81 6.79
C LYS A 56 14.84 -2.16 5.53
N ILE A 57 15.51 -2.62 4.47
CA ILE A 57 14.83 -3.11 3.28
C ILE A 57 14.09 -4.41 3.59
N ARG A 58 14.71 -5.34 4.32
CA ARG A 58 14.05 -6.59 4.75
C ARG A 58 12.82 -6.31 5.62
N GLU A 59 12.97 -5.50 6.67
CA GLU A 59 11.87 -5.11 7.56
C GLU A 59 10.69 -4.48 6.77
N ARG A 60 11.00 -3.68 5.76
CA ARG A 60 9.98 -3.04 4.93
C ARG A 60 9.24 -4.06 4.05
N VAL A 61 9.97 -4.99 3.43
CA VAL A 61 9.38 -6.06 2.60
C VAL A 61 8.56 -7.02 3.47
N GLU A 62 9.03 -7.35 4.67
CA GLU A 62 8.28 -8.17 5.64
C GLU A 62 6.99 -7.47 6.09
N ALA A 63 7.06 -6.16 6.34
CA ALA A 63 5.88 -5.36 6.72
C ALA A 63 4.81 -5.31 5.61
N LEU A 64 5.17 -5.55 4.35
CA LEU A 64 4.24 -5.71 3.24
C LEU A 64 3.58 -7.10 3.20
N GLY A 65 3.97 -8.03 4.07
CA GLY A 65 3.46 -9.40 4.11
C GLY A 65 4.08 -10.33 3.05
N VAL A 66 5.11 -9.89 2.34
CA VAL A 66 5.82 -10.71 1.35
C VAL A 66 6.74 -11.68 2.06
N LYS A 67 6.62 -12.98 1.76
CA LYS A 67 7.48 -14.01 2.35
C LYS A 67 8.90 -13.88 1.82
N ILE A 68 9.86 -13.66 2.75
CA ILE A 68 11.28 -13.64 2.46
C ILE A 68 11.86 -15.04 2.73
N GLN A 69 12.54 -15.61 1.75
CA GLN A 69 13.23 -16.89 1.88
C GLN A 69 14.72 -16.64 2.17
N GLY A 70 15.10 -16.81 3.45
CA GLY A 70 16.50 -16.86 3.86
C GLY A 70 17.34 -15.63 3.52
N ASP A 71 18.47 -15.85 2.84
CA ASP A 71 19.48 -14.82 2.54
C ASP A 71 19.31 -14.28 1.13
N GLU A 72 18.14 -13.66 0.87
CA GLU A 72 17.86 -13.06 -0.44
C GLU A 72 18.71 -11.79 -0.66
N ASP A 73 19.23 -11.65 -1.87
CA ASP A 73 20.02 -10.50 -2.26
C ASP A 73 19.14 -9.23 -2.28
N ARG A 74 19.77 -8.10 -2.05
CA ARG A 74 19.14 -6.77 -2.03
C ARG A 74 18.32 -6.49 -3.30
N GLU A 75 18.83 -6.88 -4.46
CA GLU A 75 18.14 -6.64 -5.74
C GLU A 75 16.83 -7.43 -5.83
N THR A 76 16.83 -8.66 -5.33
CA THR A 76 15.63 -9.52 -5.30
C THR A 76 14.58 -8.96 -4.35
N LEU A 77 14.97 -8.44 -3.19
CA LEU A 77 14.07 -7.79 -2.24
C LEU A 77 13.43 -6.53 -2.83
N LEU A 78 14.21 -5.68 -3.49
CA LEU A 78 13.70 -4.47 -4.15
C LEU A 78 12.78 -4.79 -5.33
N ARG A 79 13.05 -5.89 -6.06
CA ARG A 79 12.17 -6.36 -7.13
C ARG A 79 10.84 -6.83 -6.56
N LYS A 80 10.84 -7.65 -5.51
CA LYS A 80 9.63 -8.11 -4.82
C LYS A 80 8.79 -6.93 -4.28
N GLU A 81 9.43 -5.93 -3.70
CA GLU A 81 8.77 -4.71 -3.25
C GLU A 81 8.06 -3.98 -4.40
N LYS A 82 8.73 -3.85 -5.54
CA LYS A 82 8.15 -3.22 -6.73
C LYS A 82 6.98 -4.03 -7.30
N GLU A 83 7.15 -5.35 -7.43
CA GLU A 83 6.09 -6.24 -7.93
C GLU A 83 4.86 -6.17 -7.04
N TYR A 84 5.03 -6.23 -5.71
CA TYR A 84 3.94 -6.05 -4.76
C TYR A 84 3.26 -4.68 -4.90
N THR A 85 4.04 -3.62 -5.02
CA THR A 85 3.50 -2.26 -5.16
C THR A 85 2.68 -2.12 -6.44
N ILE A 86 3.16 -2.67 -7.55
CA ILE A 86 2.44 -2.65 -8.84
C ILE A 86 1.14 -3.47 -8.74
N ALA A 87 1.19 -4.66 -8.15
CA ALA A 87 0.02 -5.50 -7.95
C ALA A 87 -1.01 -4.79 -7.06
N ARG A 88 -0.55 -4.15 -5.98
CA ARG A 88 -1.41 -3.36 -5.08
C ARG A 88 -2.08 -2.19 -5.79
N GLN A 89 -1.34 -1.44 -6.60
CA GLN A 89 -1.89 -0.33 -7.37
C GLN A 89 -2.96 -0.78 -8.36
N LYS A 90 -2.77 -1.93 -9.03
CA LYS A 90 -3.78 -2.47 -9.94
C LYS A 90 -5.09 -2.78 -9.22
N ILE A 91 -5.03 -3.45 -8.08
CA ILE A 91 -6.21 -3.78 -7.29
C ILE A 91 -6.89 -2.53 -6.74
N GLU A 92 -6.13 -1.56 -6.25
CA GLU A 92 -6.69 -0.29 -5.77
C GLU A 92 -7.38 0.48 -6.90
N PHE A 93 -6.84 0.44 -8.11
CA PHE A 93 -7.47 1.04 -9.29
C PHE A 93 -8.77 0.32 -9.67
N ALA A 94 -8.78 -1.01 -9.63
CA ALA A 94 -9.99 -1.79 -9.86
C ALA A 94 -11.06 -1.49 -8.80
N LEU A 95 -10.68 -1.45 -7.52
CA LEU A 95 -11.58 -1.09 -6.43
C LEU A 95 -12.17 0.32 -6.61
N GLU A 96 -11.38 1.27 -7.12
CA GLU A 96 -11.89 2.60 -7.49
C GLU A 96 -12.96 2.53 -8.59
N SER A 97 -12.77 1.68 -9.59
CA SER A 97 -13.76 1.45 -10.64
C SER A 97 -15.06 0.86 -10.08
N PHE A 98 -14.97 -0.10 -9.18
CA PHE A 98 -16.13 -0.64 -8.47
C PHE A 98 -16.85 0.44 -7.62
N TYR A 99 -16.10 1.28 -6.93
CA TYR A 99 -16.69 2.40 -6.18
C TYR A 99 -17.48 3.35 -7.08
N ARG A 100 -16.94 3.74 -8.22
CA ARG A 100 -17.62 4.61 -9.19
C ARG A 100 -18.91 3.96 -9.69
N SER A 101 -18.87 2.66 -9.97
CA SER A 101 -20.02 1.88 -10.42
C SER A 101 -21.08 1.77 -9.32
N ALA A 102 -20.70 1.44 -8.09
CA ALA A 102 -21.61 1.36 -6.95
C ALA A 102 -22.25 2.72 -6.62
N SER A 103 -21.45 3.78 -6.62
CA SER A 103 -21.95 5.15 -6.39
C SER A 103 -22.94 5.58 -7.46
N SER A 104 -22.65 5.29 -8.74
CA SER A 104 -23.55 5.56 -9.86
C SER A 104 -24.85 4.76 -9.76
N LEU A 105 -24.77 3.49 -9.38
CA LEU A 105 -25.93 2.62 -9.14
C LEU A 105 -26.83 3.21 -8.05
N VAL A 106 -26.24 3.55 -6.89
CA VAL A 106 -26.97 4.14 -5.76
C VAL A 106 -27.64 5.44 -6.18
N PHE A 107 -26.95 6.31 -6.92
CA PHE A 107 -27.52 7.55 -7.44
C PHE A 107 -28.71 7.27 -8.36
N GLN A 108 -28.60 6.32 -9.29
CA GLN A 108 -29.68 5.97 -10.20
C GLN A 108 -30.88 5.35 -9.47
N LEU A 109 -30.65 4.49 -8.48
CA LEU A 109 -31.71 3.90 -7.67
C LEU A 109 -32.48 4.99 -6.92
N ASN A 110 -31.78 5.87 -6.23
CA ASN A 110 -32.38 6.98 -5.50
C ASN A 110 -33.18 7.92 -6.41
N LYS A 111 -32.68 8.17 -7.62
CA LYS A 111 -33.32 9.10 -8.56
C LYS A 111 -34.53 8.51 -9.27
N ARG A 112 -34.49 7.21 -9.65
CA ARG A 112 -35.51 6.61 -10.52
C ARG A 112 -36.60 5.89 -9.77
N HIS A 113 -36.28 5.28 -8.63
CA HIS A 113 -37.20 4.38 -7.94
C HIS A 113 -37.74 4.95 -6.64
N ILE A 114 -37.18 6.07 -6.16
CA ILE A 114 -37.60 6.70 -4.93
C ILE A 114 -38.33 8.00 -5.20
N THR A 115 -39.58 8.05 -4.73
CA THR A 115 -40.41 9.25 -4.84
C THR A 115 -39.92 10.34 -3.88
N ARG A 116 -40.02 11.62 -4.30
CA ARG A 116 -39.69 12.82 -3.51
C ARG A 116 -38.22 13.11 -3.31
N HIS A 117 -37.31 12.57 -4.16
CA HIS A 117 -35.86 12.84 -4.09
C HIS A 117 -35.19 12.51 -2.73
N MET A 118 -35.73 11.56 -2.00
CA MET A 118 -35.13 11.09 -0.76
C MET A 118 -33.93 10.18 -1.08
N SER A 119 -32.83 10.39 -0.40
CA SER A 119 -31.66 9.51 -0.52
C SER A 119 -31.81 8.37 0.49
N ILE A 120 -32.39 7.24 0.07
CA ILE A 120 -32.61 6.09 0.94
C ILE A 120 -31.39 5.18 0.97
N PHE A 121 -30.63 5.08 -0.13
CA PHE A 121 -29.40 4.30 -0.21
C PHE A 121 -28.19 5.22 -0.15
N ARG A 122 -27.17 4.79 0.60
CA ARG A 122 -25.85 5.44 0.64
C ARG A 122 -24.77 4.47 0.23
N CYS A 123 -23.80 4.96 -0.55
CA CYS A 123 -22.53 4.30 -0.81
C CYS A 123 -21.47 4.92 0.10
N ILE A 124 -20.91 4.12 0.97
CA ILE A 124 -19.86 4.52 1.92
C ILE A 124 -18.51 4.07 1.40
N ASP A 125 -17.57 5.00 1.36
CA ASP A 125 -16.21 4.77 0.89
C ASP A 125 -15.24 4.69 2.07
N LYS A 126 -14.79 3.48 2.39
CA LYS A 126 -13.73 3.20 3.37
C LYS A 126 -12.46 2.61 2.72
N ARG A 127 -12.29 2.81 1.41
CA ARG A 127 -11.14 2.27 0.66
C ARG A 127 -9.78 2.65 1.26
N PHE A 128 -9.68 3.85 1.82
CA PHE A 128 -8.42 4.35 2.39
C PHE A 128 -8.21 3.97 3.85
N GLU A 129 -9.24 3.50 4.53
CA GLU A 129 -9.19 3.09 5.94
C GLU A 129 -9.07 1.58 6.07
N THR A 130 -10.07 0.85 5.57
CA THR A 130 -10.19 -0.60 5.68
C THR A 130 -10.03 -1.33 4.35
N GLY A 131 -10.08 -0.62 3.21
CA GLY A 131 -10.07 -1.23 1.88
C GLY A 131 -11.45 -1.72 1.43
N GLU A 132 -12.52 -1.17 2.03
CA GLU A 132 -13.88 -1.62 1.84
C GLU A 132 -14.76 -0.52 1.24
N ILE A 133 -15.76 -0.94 0.48
CA ILE A 133 -16.85 -0.11 -0.03
C ILE A 133 -18.15 -0.82 0.32
N PHE A 134 -19.11 -0.13 0.88
CA PHE A 134 -20.40 -0.75 1.14
C PHE A 134 -21.57 0.17 0.82
N VAL A 135 -22.67 -0.46 0.44
CA VAL A 135 -23.96 0.18 0.21
C VAL A 135 -24.89 -0.21 1.34
N LYS A 136 -25.53 0.75 1.97
CA LYS A 136 -26.46 0.56 3.08
C LYS A 136 -27.69 1.46 2.93
N TRP A 137 -28.69 1.18 3.76
CA TRP A 137 -29.78 2.12 3.98
C TRP A 137 -29.26 3.35 4.73
N ASP A 138 -29.83 4.52 4.44
CA ASP A 138 -29.39 5.78 5.06
C ASP A 138 -29.47 5.77 6.58
N GLU A 139 -30.52 5.14 7.13
CA GLU A 139 -30.79 5.08 8.56
C GLU A 139 -30.14 3.90 9.29
N SER A 140 -29.59 2.91 8.54
CA SER A 140 -28.98 1.74 9.18
C SER A 140 -27.55 2.00 9.64
N SER A 141 -27.10 1.16 10.58
CA SER A 141 -25.71 1.19 11.07
C SER A 141 -24.75 0.74 9.97
N ASP A 142 -23.44 1.02 10.15
CA ASP A 142 -22.41 0.61 9.18
C ASP A 142 -22.24 -0.91 9.12
N GLU A 143 -22.73 -1.65 10.12
CA GLU A 143 -22.69 -3.09 10.19
C GLU A 143 -23.83 -3.77 9.38
N GLU A 144 -24.90 -3.01 9.10
CA GLU A 144 -26.07 -3.45 8.36
C GLU A 144 -25.97 -3.02 6.88
N TRP A 145 -24.99 -3.56 6.18
CA TRP A 145 -24.82 -3.30 4.77
C TRP A 145 -25.59 -4.27 3.87
N LEU A 146 -25.97 -3.80 2.69
CA LEU A 146 -26.65 -4.57 1.65
C LEU A 146 -25.66 -5.19 0.66
N LEU A 147 -24.66 -4.40 0.28
CA LEU A 147 -23.59 -4.80 -0.63
C LEU A 147 -22.26 -4.40 0.00
N LEU A 148 -21.31 -5.33 0.07
CA LEU A 148 -19.95 -5.10 0.54
C LEU A 148 -18.97 -5.48 -0.55
N ILE A 149 -18.03 -4.58 -0.88
CA ILE A 149 -16.96 -4.80 -1.85
C ILE A 149 -15.64 -4.58 -1.13
N TYR A 150 -14.77 -5.57 -1.14
CA TYR A 150 -13.47 -5.48 -0.45
C TYR A 150 -12.40 -6.33 -1.12
N ILE A 151 -11.15 -6.04 -0.79
CA ILE A 151 -10.00 -6.83 -1.23
C ILE A 151 -9.83 -8.00 -0.26
N LYS A 152 -9.89 -9.23 -0.77
CA LYS A 152 -9.78 -10.45 0.04
C LYS A 152 -8.44 -10.48 0.77
N ASN A 153 -8.50 -10.71 2.10
CA ASN A 153 -7.34 -10.71 3.00
C ASN A 153 -6.41 -9.49 2.88
N ASN A 154 -6.92 -8.39 2.29
CA ASN A 154 -6.13 -7.20 1.98
C ASN A 154 -4.86 -7.51 1.14
N SER A 155 -4.87 -8.63 0.42
CA SER A 155 -3.75 -9.10 -0.41
C SER A 155 -4.00 -8.79 -1.88
N PRO A 156 -3.00 -8.26 -2.61
CA PRO A 156 -3.13 -7.98 -4.03
C PRO A 156 -3.28 -9.25 -4.89
N ASP A 157 -2.93 -10.42 -4.36
CA ASP A 157 -2.95 -11.67 -5.13
C ASP A 157 -4.31 -12.36 -5.11
N GLU A 158 -5.16 -12.06 -4.13
CA GLU A 158 -6.42 -12.78 -3.91
C GLU A 158 -7.64 -12.19 -4.63
N GLY A 159 -7.54 -10.94 -5.10
CA GLY A 159 -8.60 -10.31 -5.87
C GLY A 159 -9.63 -9.54 -5.03
N ILE A 160 -10.79 -9.25 -5.65
CA ILE A 160 -11.88 -8.47 -5.06
C ILE A 160 -13.07 -9.38 -4.82
N VAL A 161 -13.69 -9.23 -3.66
CA VAL A 161 -14.90 -9.95 -3.27
C VAL A 161 -16.07 -8.99 -3.19
N ILE A 162 -17.20 -9.38 -3.74
CA ILE A 162 -18.48 -8.67 -3.63
C ILE A 162 -19.44 -9.60 -2.86
N GLU A 163 -19.88 -9.15 -1.71
CA GLU A 163 -20.91 -9.83 -0.91
C GLU A 163 -22.23 -9.10 -1.03
N ASP A 164 -23.30 -9.86 -1.32
CA ASP A 164 -24.66 -9.38 -1.46
C ASP A 164 -25.54 -9.97 -0.36
N LYS A 165 -26.07 -9.10 0.51
CA LYS A 165 -27.03 -9.42 1.58
C LYS A 165 -28.43 -8.86 1.32
N THR A 166 -28.75 -8.50 0.11
CA THR A 166 -30.09 -7.99 -0.22
C THR A 166 -31.18 -9.02 0.07
N ASN A 167 -30.83 -10.31 0.04
CA ASN A 167 -31.72 -11.37 0.45
C ASN A 167 -31.26 -11.96 1.79
N PRO A 168 -32.00 -11.75 2.90
CA PRO A 168 -31.60 -12.21 4.23
C PRO A 168 -31.39 -13.74 4.35
N GLU A 169 -32.00 -14.52 3.45
CA GLU A 169 -31.88 -15.99 3.46
C GLU A 169 -30.69 -16.51 2.63
N LYS A 170 -30.11 -15.67 1.75
CA LYS A 170 -29.01 -16.06 0.86
C LYS A 170 -27.94 -14.96 0.83
N ASN A 171 -26.85 -15.19 1.53
CA ASN A 171 -25.65 -14.42 1.34
C ASN A 171 -24.93 -14.92 0.08
N ILE A 172 -24.87 -14.10 -0.97
CA ILE A 172 -24.21 -14.44 -2.23
C ILE A 172 -22.86 -13.73 -2.25
N SER A 173 -21.79 -14.48 -2.44
CA SER A 173 -20.45 -13.96 -2.58
C SER A 173 -19.90 -14.23 -3.98
N HIS A 174 -19.42 -13.18 -4.65
CA HIS A 174 -18.75 -13.26 -5.94
C HIS A 174 -17.30 -12.86 -5.79
N GLU A 175 -16.37 -13.74 -6.18
CA GLU A 175 -14.94 -13.49 -6.15
C GLU A 175 -14.44 -13.18 -7.57
N PHE A 176 -13.75 -12.05 -7.73
CA PHE A 176 -13.07 -11.65 -8.97
C PHE A 176 -11.56 -11.78 -8.77
N LYS A 177 -10.96 -12.73 -9.47
CA LYS A 177 -9.51 -12.95 -9.42
C LYS A 177 -8.76 -11.87 -10.19
N ASN A 178 -7.50 -11.69 -9.83
CA ASN A 178 -6.61 -10.66 -10.41
C ASN A 178 -6.46 -10.76 -11.95
N ASN A 179 -6.76 -11.92 -12.54
CA ASN A 179 -6.74 -12.13 -14.01
C ASN A 179 -8.05 -11.71 -14.71
N GLU A 180 -9.11 -11.43 -13.93
CA GLU A 180 -10.45 -11.05 -14.44
C GLU A 180 -10.71 -9.55 -14.24
N ILE A 181 -9.82 -8.87 -13.56
CA ILE A 181 -9.79 -7.46 -13.24
C ILE A 181 -8.82 -6.74 -14.18
#